data_c882b040c85b9c0a314fc294c7878898
#
_entry.id   c882b040c85b9c0a314fc294c7878898
#
_cell.length_a   1.000
_cell.length_b   1.000
_cell.length_c   1.000
_cell.angle_alpha   90.00
_cell.angle_beta   90.00
_cell.angle_gamma   90.00
#
_symmetry.space_group_name_H-M   'P 1'
#
loop_
_entity.id
_entity.type
_entity.pdbx_description
1 polymer ?
#
loop_
_entity_poly.entity_id
_entity_poly.type
_entity_poly.pdbx_seq_one_letter_code
_entity_poly.pdbx_strand_id
1 'polypeptide(L)'
;MKENFSKRVQNIMKYGKEEAIRLGHSYVGSEHLLLALLRESSGKSAKIFDIYDCDIDDIRSMIEDMIKTSGGTMTLGHLPLTRRAERILRNAFNEAVSLNVNISDDEHLLLAMLKENEGIAFEVLNAQNLDYNTVLDLINEKSNDFFTVNKKKNISPKTKTPALDHFSRDITLMALENKLDPVIGRKNEIERVNIFL
;
A
#
# COMPACT_ATOMS: atom_id res chain seq x y z
N MET A 1 8.81 18.57 19.88
CA MET A 1 7.60 17.80 20.22
C MET A 1 8.00 16.34 20.31
N LYS A 2 7.56 15.61 21.35
CA LYS A 2 7.77 14.17 21.37
C LYS A 2 6.90 13.57 20.27
N GLU A 3 7.52 12.88 19.32
CA GLU A 3 6.80 12.14 18.28
C GLU A 3 6.01 11.02 18.95
N ASN A 4 4.69 11.05 18.81
CA ASN A 4 3.82 10.02 19.37
C ASN A 4 3.57 8.95 18.32
N PHE A 5 4.24 7.83 18.46
CA PHE A 5 4.03 6.64 17.64
C PHE A 5 3.08 5.66 18.30
N SER A 6 2.21 5.05 17.50
CA SER A 6 1.36 3.95 17.95
C SER A 6 2.22 2.76 18.41
N LYS A 7 1.61 1.86 19.16
CA LYS A 7 2.27 0.62 19.56
C LYS A 7 2.70 -0.21 18.35
N ARG A 8 1.94 -0.12 17.25
CA ARG A 8 2.23 -0.81 15.99
C ARG A 8 3.50 -0.24 15.33
N VAL A 9 3.63 1.07 15.22
CA VAL A 9 4.86 1.69 14.66
C VAL A 9 6.07 1.37 15.53
N GLN A 10 5.91 1.33 16.87
CA GLN A 10 6.99 0.91 17.77
C GLN A 10 7.42 -0.54 17.51
N ASN A 11 6.47 -1.44 17.23
CA ASN A 11 6.77 -2.81 16.83
C ASN A 11 7.47 -2.86 15.47
N ILE A 12 7.02 -2.08 14.48
CA ILE A 12 7.67 -1.98 13.17
C ILE A 12 9.12 -1.53 13.32
N MET A 13 9.40 -0.54 14.16
CA MET A 13 10.77 -0.12 14.44
C MET A 13 11.62 -1.24 15.06
N LYS A 14 11.03 -2.07 15.91
CA LYS A 14 11.70 -3.24 16.49
C LYS A 14 11.95 -4.29 15.41
N TYR A 15 10.95 -4.63 14.62
CA TYR A 15 11.08 -5.58 13.52
C TYR A 15 12.10 -5.11 12.47
N GLY A 16 12.15 -3.80 12.17
CA GLY A 16 13.17 -3.24 11.28
C GLY A 16 14.61 -3.48 11.74
N LYS A 17 14.84 -3.44 13.07
CA LYS A 17 16.14 -3.81 13.63
C LYS A 17 16.42 -5.32 13.49
N GLU A 18 15.40 -6.15 13.71
CA GLU A 18 15.52 -7.60 13.54
C GLU A 18 15.84 -7.95 12.07
N GLU A 19 15.18 -7.29 11.10
CA GLU A 19 15.43 -7.47 9.68
C GLU A 19 16.84 -7.00 9.27
N ALA A 20 17.30 -5.86 9.81
CA ALA A 20 18.67 -5.40 9.58
C ALA A 20 19.72 -6.40 10.09
N ILE A 21 19.48 -6.98 11.27
CA ILE A 21 20.36 -8.03 11.82
C ILE A 21 20.30 -9.29 10.94
N ARG A 22 19.10 -9.71 10.52
CA ARG A 22 18.91 -10.89 9.64
C ARG A 22 19.67 -10.75 8.33
N LEU A 23 19.69 -9.54 7.77
CA LEU A 23 20.37 -9.23 6.51
C LEU A 23 21.87 -8.87 6.68
N GLY A 24 22.39 -8.90 7.92
CA GLY A 24 23.79 -8.62 8.20
C GLY A 24 24.19 -7.16 8.11
N HIS A 25 23.23 -6.24 8.26
CA HIS A 25 23.47 -4.80 8.19
C HIS A 25 23.76 -4.20 9.56
N SER A 26 24.60 -3.16 9.59
CA SER A 26 24.98 -2.43 10.81
C SER A 26 24.12 -1.18 11.07
N TYR A 27 23.07 -0.99 10.27
CA TYR A 27 22.16 0.15 10.34
C TYR A 27 20.73 -0.26 9.92
N VAL A 28 19.74 0.54 10.29
CA VAL A 28 18.35 0.35 9.85
C VAL A 28 18.02 1.41 8.80
N GLY A 29 17.79 0.97 7.57
CA GLY A 29 17.40 1.81 6.43
C GLY A 29 15.89 1.75 6.15
N SER A 30 15.47 2.46 5.08
CA SER A 30 14.08 2.46 4.59
C SER A 30 13.59 1.07 4.19
N GLU A 31 14.46 0.27 3.61
CA GLU A 31 14.25 -1.13 3.20
C GLU A 31 13.87 -2.02 4.39
N HIS A 32 14.57 -1.86 5.51
CA HIS A 32 14.27 -2.63 6.73
C HIS A 32 12.95 -2.19 7.38
N LEU A 33 12.63 -0.89 7.31
CA LEU A 33 11.35 -0.38 7.77
C LEU A 33 10.20 -0.88 6.89
N LEU A 34 10.41 -1.01 5.57
CA LEU A 34 9.40 -1.57 4.67
C LEU A 34 9.20 -3.07 4.94
N LEU A 35 10.27 -3.86 5.08
CA LEU A 35 10.16 -5.28 5.46
C LEU A 35 9.41 -5.46 6.78
N ALA A 36 9.68 -4.58 7.75
CA ALA A 36 9.00 -4.60 9.03
C ALA A 36 7.51 -4.21 8.92
N LEU A 37 7.17 -3.26 8.04
CA LEU A 37 5.80 -2.87 7.74
C LEU A 37 5.02 -4.03 7.09
N LEU A 38 5.62 -4.75 6.15
CA LEU A 38 5.03 -5.94 5.52
C LEU A 38 4.81 -7.10 6.51
N ARG A 39 5.63 -7.17 7.57
CA ARG A 39 5.47 -8.17 8.64
C ARG A 39 4.30 -7.84 9.56
N GLU A 40 3.93 -6.57 9.68
CA GLU A 40 2.80 -6.12 10.49
C GLU A 40 1.48 -6.28 9.70
N SER A 41 0.81 -7.41 9.89
CA SER A 41 -0.37 -7.82 9.12
C SER A 41 -1.70 -7.24 9.64
N SER A 42 -1.70 -6.52 10.77
CA SER A 42 -2.92 -6.09 11.45
C SER A 42 -3.29 -4.63 11.20
N GLY A 43 -2.46 -3.89 10.44
CA GLY A 43 -2.60 -2.46 10.21
C GLY A 43 -3.48 -2.08 9.02
N LYS A 44 -3.65 -0.78 8.83
CA LYS A 44 -4.31 -0.24 7.63
C LYS A 44 -3.41 -0.39 6.39
N SER A 45 -2.09 -0.33 6.55
CA SER A 45 -1.14 -0.58 5.47
C SER A 45 -1.30 -1.99 4.89
N ALA A 46 -1.50 -3.02 5.71
CA ALA A 46 -1.76 -4.37 5.24
C ALA A 46 -3.02 -4.44 4.35
N LYS A 47 -4.10 -3.77 4.74
CA LYS A 47 -5.32 -3.68 3.93
C LYS A 47 -5.11 -2.91 2.63
N ILE A 48 -4.24 -1.90 2.63
CA ILE A 48 -3.87 -1.18 1.41
C ILE A 48 -3.13 -2.12 0.45
N PHE A 49 -2.18 -2.91 0.93
CA PHE A 49 -1.50 -3.93 0.13
C PHE A 49 -2.48 -4.96 -0.45
N ASP A 50 -3.46 -5.41 0.35
CA ASP A 50 -4.51 -6.33 -0.11
C ASP A 50 -5.40 -5.70 -1.21
N ILE A 51 -5.76 -4.42 -1.09
CA ILE A 51 -6.57 -3.68 -2.08
C ILE A 51 -5.85 -3.59 -3.42
N TYR A 52 -4.53 -3.40 -3.39
CA TYR A 52 -3.68 -3.31 -4.58
C TYR A 52 -3.23 -4.68 -5.10
N ASP A 53 -3.69 -5.77 -4.49
CA ASP A 53 -3.30 -7.14 -4.84
C ASP A 53 -1.77 -7.33 -4.86
N CYS A 54 -1.09 -6.66 -3.89
CA CYS A 54 0.35 -6.71 -3.77
C CYS A 54 0.79 -8.08 -3.24
N ASP A 55 1.68 -8.74 -3.96
CA ASP A 55 2.31 -9.96 -3.48
C ASP A 55 3.43 -9.60 -2.49
N ILE A 56 3.20 -9.92 -1.21
CA ILE A 56 4.14 -9.59 -0.13
C ILE A 56 5.47 -10.34 -0.28
N ASP A 57 5.45 -11.56 -0.80
CA ASP A 57 6.65 -12.35 -1.00
C ASP A 57 7.47 -11.83 -2.19
N ASP A 58 6.81 -11.38 -3.25
CA ASP A 58 7.46 -10.69 -4.38
C ASP A 58 8.12 -9.38 -3.91
N ILE A 59 7.41 -8.55 -3.14
CA ILE A 59 7.97 -7.33 -2.57
C ILE A 59 9.19 -7.62 -1.72
N ARG A 60 9.14 -8.64 -0.87
CA ARG A 60 10.26 -9.06 -0.04
C ARG A 60 11.45 -9.50 -0.88
N SER A 61 11.22 -10.34 -1.90
CA SER A 61 12.26 -10.79 -2.82
C SER A 61 12.90 -9.61 -3.56
N MET A 62 12.11 -8.66 -4.06
CA MET A 62 12.63 -7.45 -4.70
C MET A 62 13.54 -6.65 -3.77
N ILE A 63 13.12 -6.44 -2.52
CA ILE A 63 13.93 -5.73 -1.53
C ILE A 63 15.25 -6.47 -1.30
N GLU A 64 15.21 -7.79 -1.06
CA GLU A 64 16.38 -8.61 -0.78
C GLU A 64 17.35 -8.64 -1.98
N ASP A 65 16.85 -8.65 -3.20
CA ASP A 65 17.66 -8.57 -4.43
C ASP A 65 18.35 -7.20 -4.59
N MET A 66 17.69 -6.12 -4.23
CA MET A 66 18.24 -4.76 -4.31
C MET A 66 19.28 -4.49 -3.23
N ILE A 67 19.17 -5.13 -2.07
CA ILE A 67 20.06 -4.94 -0.92
C ILE A 67 21.40 -5.67 -1.09
N LYS A 68 21.58 -6.54 -2.09
CA LYS A 68 22.72 -7.46 -2.24
C LYS A 68 23.94 -7.10 -1.38
N THR A 69 23.94 -7.74 -0.23
CA THR A 69 25.09 -8.07 0.62
C THR A 69 26.27 -7.11 0.60
N SER A 70 26.19 -6.04 1.33
CA SER A 70 27.39 -5.53 1.99
C SER A 70 27.71 -6.52 3.11
N GLY A 71 28.71 -7.36 2.95
CA GLY A 71 29.22 -8.23 4.01
C GLY A 71 29.77 -7.40 5.17
N GLY A 72 28.86 -6.74 5.88
CA GLY A 72 29.17 -5.93 7.04
C GLY A 72 29.45 -6.82 8.24
N THR A 73 30.50 -6.51 8.98
CA THR A 73 30.77 -7.10 10.28
C THR A 73 29.60 -6.79 11.21
N MET A 74 28.93 -7.83 11.70
CA MET A 74 27.88 -7.70 12.71
C MET A 74 28.39 -6.90 13.92
N THR A 75 27.93 -5.69 14.09
CA THR A 75 28.11 -4.97 15.34
C THR A 75 27.02 -5.40 16.32
N LEU A 76 27.37 -6.23 17.27
CA LEU A 76 26.56 -6.52 18.45
C LEU A 76 26.38 -5.23 19.23
N GLY A 77 25.26 -4.52 19.05
CA GLY A 77 25.00 -3.28 19.74
C GLY A 77 23.77 -2.54 19.24
N HIS A 78 23.73 -1.26 19.51
CA HIS A 78 22.66 -0.38 19.06
C HIS A 78 22.79 -0.13 17.55
N LEU A 79 21.85 -0.63 16.74
CA LEU A 79 21.79 -0.31 15.32
C LEU A 79 21.20 1.08 15.11
N PRO A 80 21.97 2.03 14.55
CA PRO A 80 21.48 3.36 14.25
C PRO A 80 20.52 3.33 13.06
N LEU A 81 19.60 4.29 13.03
CA LEU A 81 18.80 4.56 11.84
C LEU A 81 19.65 5.31 10.80
N THR A 82 19.42 5.05 9.53
CA THR A 82 19.94 5.92 8.47
C THR A 82 19.23 7.27 8.50
N ARG A 83 19.87 8.33 7.98
CA ARG A 83 19.24 9.67 7.86
C ARG A 83 17.90 9.61 7.12
N ARG A 84 17.77 8.72 6.11
CA ARG A 84 16.51 8.52 5.38
C ARG A 84 15.46 7.85 6.27
N ALA A 85 15.81 6.82 7.00
CA ALA A 85 14.87 6.15 7.92
C ALA A 85 14.39 7.10 9.04
N GLU A 86 15.28 7.95 9.59
CA GLU A 86 14.88 8.99 10.54
C GLU A 86 13.94 10.02 9.93
N ARG A 87 14.19 10.43 8.66
CA ARG A 87 13.34 11.38 7.94
C ARG A 87 11.96 10.78 7.66
N ILE A 88 11.90 9.52 7.25
CA ILE A 88 10.63 8.79 7.05
C ILE A 88 9.81 8.76 8.35
N LEU A 89 10.41 8.41 9.48
CA LEU A 89 9.70 8.39 10.76
C LEU A 89 9.19 9.78 11.17
N ARG A 90 10.00 10.82 10.97
CA ARG A 90 9.58 12.20 11.21
C ARG A 90 8.45 12.64 10.29
N ASN A 91 8.54 12.29 9.01
CA ASN A 91 7.51 12.58 8.04
C ASN A 91 6.22 11.81 8.34
N ALA A 92 6.29 10.56 8.81
CA ALA A 92 5.11 9.80 9.24
C ALA A 92 4.35 10.52 10.37
N PHE A 93 5.04 11.16 11.29
CA PHE A 93 4.39 12.00 12.29
C PHE A 93 3.74 13.25 11.66
N ASN A 94 4.42 13.91 10.71
CA ASN A 94 3.86 15.07 10.00
C ASN A 94 2.62 14.68 9.18
N GLU A 95 2.61 13.51 8.53
CA GLU A 95 1.44 12.97 7.82
C GLU A 95 0.25 12.77 8.79
N ALA A 96 0.49 12.17 9.95
CA ALA A 96 -0.55 12.02 10.97
C ALA A 96 -1.14 13.38 11.38
N VAL A 97 -0.30 14.37 11.64
CA VAL A 97 -0.74 15.74 11.99
C VAL A 97 -1.54 16.37 10.84
N SER A 98 -1.13 16.20 9.59
CA SER A 98 -1.86 16.73 8.43
C SER A 98 -3.24 16.11 8.26
N LEU A 99 -3.41 14.87 8.72
CA LEU A 99 -4.69 14.15 8.76
C LEU A 99 -5.48 14.37 10.06
N ASN A 100 -5.08 15.36 10.88
CA ASN A 100 -5.68 15.67 12.19
C ASN A 100 -5.64 14.50 13.20
N VAL A 101 -4.62 13.66 13.11
CA VAL A 101 -4.37 12.55 14.03
C VAL A 101 -3.12 12.85 14.86
N ASN A 102 -3.22 12.69 16.18
CA ASN A 102 -2.13 13.02 17.10
C ASN A 102 -1.11 11.87 17.31
N ILE A 103 -1.39 10.69 16.74
CA ILE A 103 -0.58 9.48 16.88
C ILE A 103 -0.27 8.97 15.48
N SER A 104 1.00 8.83 15.16
CA SER A 104 1.41 8.23 13.89
C SER A 104 1.26 6.71 13.95
N ASP A 105 0.53 6.13 12.97
CA ASP A 105 0.32 4.69 12.83
C ASP A 105 0.91 4.19 11.50
N ASP A 106 0.75 2.91 11.19
CA ASP A 106 1.36 2.21 10.05
C ASP A 106 1.02 2.84 8.70
N GLU A 107 -0.21 3.32 8.49
CA GLU A 107 -0.61 4.02 7.27
C GLU A 107 0.15 5.33 7.04
N HIS A 108 0.46 6.06 8.11
CA HIS A 108 1.24 7.29 8.01
C HIS A 108 2.70 7.00 7.68
N LEU A 109 3.22 5.85 8.16
CA LEU A 109 4.56 5.40 7.82
C LEU A 109 4.65 5.01 6.33
N LEU A 110 3.63 4.33 5.79
CA LEU A 110 3.53 4.01 4.37
C LEU A 110 3.49 5.29 3.52
N LEU A 111 2.66 6.28 3.88
CA LEU A 111 2.62 7.58 3.20
C LEU A 111 3.97 8.28 3.22
N ALA A 112 4.67 8.26 4.35
CA ALA A 112 5.98 8.88 4.46
C ALA A 112 7.04 8.20 3.58
N MET A 113 6.97 6.87 3.41
CA MET A 113 7.85 6.15 2.48
C MET A 113 7.57 6.53 1.03
N LEU A 114 6.30 6.65 0.64
CA LEU A 114 5.90 7.07 -0.71
C LEU A 114 6.26 8.53 -1.01
N LYS A 115 6.27 9.39 0.00
CA LYS A 115 6.62 10.81 -0.12
C LYS A 115 8.11 11.05 -0.29
N GLU A 116 8.95 10.12 0.12
CA GLU A 116 10.40 10.26 0.10
C GLU A 116 10.96 10.40 -1.32
N ASN A 117 10.28 9.84 -2.33
CA ASN A 117 10.64 9.83 -3.76
C ASN A 117 12.04 9.26 -4.09
N GLU A 118 12.71 8.65 -3.12
CA GLU A 118 14.04 8.08 -3.27
C GLU A 118 14.23 6.86 -2.37
N GLY A 119 15.09 5.93 -2.80
CA GLY A 119 15.53 4.78 -2.04
C GLY A 119 14.69 3.53 -2.25
N ILE A 120 15.22 2.40 -1.76
CA ILE A 120 14.71 1.07 -2.04
C ILE A 120 13.21 0.93 -1.68
N ALA A 121 12.80 1.45 -0.53
CA ALA A 121 11.39 1.37 -0.14
C ALA A 121 10.47 2.07 -1.14
N PHE A 122 10.82 3.27 -1.61
CA PHE A 122 10.05 4.01 -2.60
C PHE A 122 10.03 3.28 -3.96
N GLU A 123 11.19 2.83 -4.43
CA GLU A 123 11.32 2.15 -5.72
C GLU A 123 10.46 0.88 -5.78
N VAL A 124 10.50 0.08 -4.72
CA VAL A 124 9.71 -1.15 -4.62
C VAL A 124 8.21 -0.87 -4.52
N LEU A 125 7.79 0.09 -3.69
CA LEU A 125 6.37 0.48 -3.58
C LEU A 125 5.84 1.04 -4.91
N ASN A 126 6.63 1.85 -5.61
CA ASN A 126 6.27 2.39 -6.92
C ASN A 126 6.18 1.29 -8.00
N ALA A 127 7.04 0.26 -7.94
CA ALA A 127 6.95 -0.89 -8.82
C ALA A 127 5.64 -1.68 -8.64
N GLN A 128 5.05 -1.64 -7.45
CA GLN A 128 3.72 -2.21 -7.15
C GLN A 128 2.57 -1.26 -7.50
N ASN A 129 2.82 -0.17 -8.22
CA ASN A 129 1.86 0.88 -8.57
C ASN A 129 1.22 1.59 -7.37
N LEU A 130 1.87 1.57 -6.22
CA LEU A 130 1.47 2.34 -5.06
C LEU A 130 2.03 3.76 -5.19
N ASP A 131 1.15 4.74 -5.27
CA ASP A 131 1.52 6.15 -5.26
C ASP A 131 0.94 6.88 -4.05
N TYR A 132 1.58 8.01 -3.68
CA TYR A 132 1.22 8.78 -2.50
C TYR A 132 -0.24 9.27 -2.53
N ASN A 133 -0.70 9.81 -3.67
CA ASN A 133 -2.04 10.42 -3.75
C ASN A 133 -3.13 9.37 -3.61
N THR A 134 -2.97 8.24 -4.31
CA THR A 134 -3.94 7.15 -4.27
C THR A 134 -4.06 6.53 -2.88
N VAL A 135 -2.93 6.35 -2.19
CA VAL A 135 -2.93 5.85 -0.79
C VAL A 135 -3.53 6.90 0.15
N LEU A 136 -3.22 8.19 -0.05
CA LEU A 136 -3.80 9.27 0.74
C LEU A 136 -5.32 9.35 0.58
N ASP A 137 -5.84 9.21 -0.64
CA ASP A 137 -7.28 9.20 -0.91
C ASP A 137 -7.98 8.05 -0.19
N LEU A 138 -7.39 6.85 -0.21
CA LEU A 138 -7.91 5.69 0.53
C LEU A 138 -7.97 5.92 2.05
N ILE A 139 -6.97 6.59 2.61
CA ILE A 139 -6.93 6.88 4.05
C ILE A 139 -7.94 7.98 4.40
N ASN A 140 -8.12 8.98 3.52
CA ASN A 140 -9.05 10.09 3.71
C ASN A 140 -10.51 9.72 3.51
N GLU A 141 -10.81 8.71 2.70
CA GLU A 141 -12.17 8.21 2.56
C GLU A 141 -12.67 7.80 3.95
N LYS A 142 -13.46 8.70 4.57
CA LYS A 142 -13.97 8.66 5.95
C LYS A 142 -14.98 7.53 6.20
N SER A 143 -15.00 6.52 5.40
CA SER A 143 -15.84 5.37 5.66
C SER A 143 -15.02 4.36 6.46
N ASN A 144 -15.28 4.30 7.78
CA ASN A 144 -14.98 3.15 8.61
C ASN A 144 -15.45 1.84 7.94
N ASP A 145 -16.31 1.92 6.94
CA ASP A 145 -16.83 0.81 6.15
C ASP A 145 -15.82 0.25 5.15
N PHE A 146 -14.89 1.07 4.61
CA PHE A 146 -13.92 0.58 3.62
C PHE A 146 -12.93 -0.43 4.22
N PHE A 147 -12.54 -0.20 5.48
CA PHE A 147 -11.66 -1.12 6.20
C PHE A 147 -12.40 -2.20 6.99
N THR A 148 -13.74 -2.16 7.07
CA THR A 148 -14.55 -3.14 7.80
C THR A 148 -15.31 -4.10 6.90
N VAL A 149 -15.46 -3.82 5.61
CA VAL A 149 -16.23 -4.65 4.68
C VAL A 149 -15.28 -5.49 3.83
N ASN A 150 -15.18 -6.78 4.16
CA ASN A 150 -14.82 -7.84 3.23
C ASN A 150 -15.85 -7.91 2.07
N LYS A 151 -15.83 -6.94 1.17
CA LYS A 151 -16.48 -7.07 -0.13
C LYS A 151 -15.52 -6.54 -1.18
N LYS A 152 -15.04 -7.47 -2.01
CA LYS A 152 -14.41 -7.18 -3.29
C LYS A 152 -15.26 -6.17 -4.06
N LYS A 153 -15.03 -4.86 -3.86
CA LYS A 153 -15.36 -3.88 -4.89
C LYS A 153 -14.19 -3.94 -5.84
N ASN A 154 -14.44 -4.45 -7.02
CA ASN A 154 -13.53 -4.33 -8.16
C ASN A 154 -13.29 -2.83 -8.37
N ILE A 155 -12.23 -2.30 -7.74
CA ILE A 155 -11.63 -1.06 -8.19
C ILE A 155 -10.92 -1.47 -9.47
N SER A 156 -11.56 -1.26 -10.61
CA SER A 156 -10.91 -1.39 -11.89
C SER A 156 -9.65 -0.54 -11.84
N PRO A 157 -8.46 -1.10 -12.11
CA PRO A 157 -7.27 -0.29 -12.22
C PRO A 157 -7.58 0.80 -13.24
N LYS A 158 -7.39 2.08 -12.89
CA LYS A 158 -7.44 3.17 -13.87
C LYS A 158 -6.46 2.80 -14.96
N THR A 159 -6.98 2.25 -16.05
CA THR A 159 -6.18 1.86 -17.20
C THR A 159 -5.41 3.08 -17.69
N LYS A 160 -4.15 2.88 -18.06
CA LYS A 160 -3.24 3.93 -18.59
C LYS A 160 -3.72 4.53 -19.92
N THR A 161 -5.02 4.53 -20.17
CA THR A 161 -5.64 5.02 -21.40
C THR A 161 -6.79 6.00 -21.11
N PRO A 162 -6.46 7.26 -20.70
CA PRO A 162 -7.48 8.28 -20.40
C PRO A 162 -8.46 8.53 -21.56
N ALA A 163 -7.99 8.30 -22.79
CA ALA A 163 -8.81 8.44 -23.99
C ALA A 163 -9.90 7.34 -24.08
N LEU A 164 -9.61 6.11 -23.67
CA LEU A 164 -10.61 5.03 -23.64
C LEU A 164 -11.64 5.23 -22.53
N ASP A 165 -11.24 5.67 -21.36
CA ASP A 165 -12.14 5.93 -20.23
C ASP A 165 -13.14 7.06 -20.55
N HIS A 166 -12.75 7.99 -21.40
CA HIS A 166 -13.64 9.08 -21.82
C HIS A 166 -14.68 8.65 -22.87
N PHE A 167 -14.40 7.60 -23.63
CA PHE A 167 -15.26 7.07 -24.69
C PHE A 167 -15.92 5.73 -24.38
N SER A 168 -15.48 5.04 -23.32
CA SER A 168 -16.06 3.75 -22.88
C SER A 168 -17.17 3.98 -21.85
N ARG A 169 -18.27 3.21 -21.99
CA ARG A 169 -19.32 3.13 -20.97
C ARG A 169 -19.26 1.75 -20.33
N ASP A 170 -19.18 1.72 -19.00
CA ASP A 170 -19.28 0.46 -18.26
C ASP A 170 -20.73 -0.04 -18.30
N ILE A 171 -21.00 -0.95 -19.24
CA ILE A 171 -22.31 -1.55 -19.46
C ILE A 171 -22.74 -2.40 -18.26
N THR A 172 -21.79 -3.00 -17.54
CA THR A 172 -22.06 -3.81 -16.36
C THR A 172 -22.56 -2.94 -15.20
N LEU A 173 -21.93 -1.79 -15.00
CA LEU A 173 -22.38 -0.81 -14.01
C LEU A 173 -23.75 -0.24 -14.37
N MET A 174 -23.98 0.09 -15.65
CA MET A 174 -25.27 0.57 -16.13
C MET A 174 -26.39 -0.48 -15.97
N ALA A 175 -26.07 -1.77 -16.11
CA ALA A 175 -27.02 -2.85 -15.86
C ALA A 175 -27.41 -2.95 -14.38
N LEU A 176 -26.43 -2.84 -13.47
CA LEU A 176 -26.65 -2.85 -12.02
C LEU A 176 -27.50 -1.65 -11.55
N GLU A 177 -27.34 -0.50 -12.22
CA GLU A 177 -28.08 0.73 -11.92
C GLU A 177 -29.44 0.83 -12.64
N ASN A 178 -29.85 -0.22 -13.38
CA ASN A 178 -31.06 -0.23 -14.21
C ASN A 178 -31.14 0.94 -15.23
N LYS A 179 -29.98 1.39 -15.73
CA LYS A 179 -29.86 2.47 -16.71
C LYS A 179 -29.73 2.00 -18.16
N LEU A 180 -29.87 0.69 -18.41
CA LEU A 180 -29.89 0.16 -19.76
C LEU A 180 -31.27 0.31 -20.37
N ASP A 181 -31.29 0.61 -21.67
CA ASP A 181 -32.55 0.69 -22.42
C ASP A 181 -33.23 -0.69 -22.46
N PRO A 182 -34.58 -0.76 -22.34
CA PRO A 182 -35.31 -2.03 -22.40
C PRO A 182 -35.17 -2.68 -23.79
N VAL A 183 -34.85 -3.96 -23.81
CA VAL A 183 -34.73 -4.71 -25.05
C VAL A 183 -36.11 -4.98 -25.61
N ILE A 184 -36.45 -4.33 -26.72
CA ILE A 184 -37.74 -4.51 -27.38
C ILE A 184 -37.53 -5.36 -28.64
N GLY A 185 -38.28 -6.49 -28.73
CA GLY A 185 -38.41 -7.27 -29.98
C GLY A 185 -37.35 -8.32 -30.26
N ARG A 186 -36.42 -8.63 -29.32
CA ARG A 186 -35.34 -9.62 -29.53
C ARG A 186 -35.46 -10.88 -28.64
N LYS A 187 -36.68 -11.41 -28.47
CA LYS A 187 -36.92 -12.58 -27.60
C LYS A 187 -36.11 -13.82 -28.00
N ASN A 188 -36.04 -14.12 -29.30
CA ASN A 188 -35.38 -15.33 -29.80
C ASN A 188 -33.86 -15.30 -29.60
N GLU A 189 -33.22 -14.11 -29.63
CA GLU A 189 -31.80 -13.96 -29.42
C GLU A 189 -31.49 -14.07 -27.94
N ILE A 190 -32.32 -13.53 -27.04
CA ILE A 190 -32.16 -13.63 -25.59
C ILE A 190 -32.31 -15.09 -25.12
N GLU A 191 -33.28 -15.85 -25.66
CA GLU A 191 -33.47 -17.29 -25.35
C GLU A 191 -32.24 -18.11 -25.77
N ARG A 192 -31.63 -17.78 -26.91
CA ARG A 192 -30.41 -18.45 -27.37
C ARG A 192 -29.22 -18.22 -26.46
N VAL A 193 -29.07 -17.01 -25.92
CA VAL A 193 -27.96 -16.69 -24.99
C VAL A 193 -28.14 -17.35 -23.63
N ASN A 194 -29.39 -17.44 -23.14
CA ASN A 194 -29.70 -18.08 -21.85
C ASN A 194 -29.51 -19.61 -21.85
N ILE A 195 -29.37 -20.25 -23.01
CA ILE A 195 -29.09 -21.68 -23.11
C ILE A 195 -27.60 -22.00 -22.94
N PHE A 196 -26.71 -20.98 -23.05
CA PHE A 196 -25.27 -21.14 -22.97
C PHE A 196 -24.66 -20.55 -21.66
N LEU A 197 -25.49 -20.07 -20.74
CA LEU A 197 -25.11 -19.62 -19.39
C LEU A 197 -25.63 -20.57 -18.32
#